data_622d745d2383b5d4adf5da20f3338e41
#
_entry.id   622d745d2383b5d4adf5da20f3338e41
#
_cell.length_a   1.000
_cell.length_b   1.000
_cell.length_c   1.000
_cell.angle_alpha   90.00
_cell.angle_beta   90.00
_cell.angle_gamma   90.00
#
_symmetry.space_group_name_H-M   'P 1'
#
loop_
_entity.id
_entity.type
_entity.pdbx_description
1 polymer ?
#
loop_
_entity_poly.entity_id
_entity_poly.type
_entity_poly.pdbx_seq_one_letter_code
_entity_poly.pdbx_strand_id
1 'polypeptide(L)'
;MKKIFLAVCVALVSLNASAQKDEQNIGAHVLYGTDAKNIGFGVKYQHNITYAIRLEAVGDYYLKSDGFTMFDVNVNGHYLFPIADKVKAYPLVGINYTHWKQDGFVTFDSEEQKEWWYEHDGSDGEMKDSSLGLNIGGGIQYQLTDKIRIGAELKYQTISGANTAVIGAGLTFTL
;
A
#
# COMPACT_ATOMS: atom_id res chain seq x y z
N MET A 1 -7.38 -31.60 -9.36
CA MET A 1 -7.35 -30.19 -8.97
C MET A 1 -5.99 -29.53 -9.21
N LYS A 2 -4.84 -30.09 -8.76
CA LYS A 2 -3.50 -29.50 -8.99
C LYS A 2 -3.13 -29.31 -10.48
N LYS A 3 -3.53 -30.25 -11.36
CA LYS A 3 -3.25 -30.17 -12.81
C LYS A 3 -4.08 -29.10 -13.53
N ILE A 4 -5.31 -28.84 -13.06
CA ILE A 4 -6.18 -27.77 -13.59
C ILE A 4 -5.63 -26.40 -13.17
N PHE A 5 -5.17 -26.28 -11.92
CA PHE A 5 -4.54 -25.05 -11.42
C PHE A 5 -3.26 -24.72 -12.22
N LEU A 6 -2.42 -25.73 -12.49
CA LEU A 6 -1.22 -25.55 -13.29
C LEU A 6 -1.55 -25.16 -14.75
N ALA A 7 -2.57 -25.79 -15.35
CA ALA A 7 -3.02 -25.46 -16.70
C ALA A 7 -3.60 -24.05 -16.81
N VAL A 8 -4.34 -23.60 -15.81
CA VAL A 8 -4.83 -22.21 -15.70
C VAL A 8 -3.67 -21.23 -15.55
N CYS A 9 -2.68 -21.53 -14.72
CA CYS A 9 -1.47 -20.70 -14.59
C CYS A 9 -0.68 -20.62 -15.90
N VAL A 10 -0.52 -21.73 -16.62
CA VAL A 10 0.17 -21.75 -17.93
C VAL A 10 -0.63 -21.02 -19.00
N ALA A 11 -1.96 -21.14 -19.02
CA ALA A 11 -2.82 -20.41 -19.94
C ALA A 11 -2.80 -18.89 -19.68
N LEU A 12 -2.68 -18.46 -18.42
CA LEU A 12 -2.54 -17.05 -18.06
C LEU A 12 -1.19 -16.44 -18.51
N VAL A 13 -0.13 -17.23 -18.60
CA VAL A 13 1.18 -16.78 -19.09
C VAL A 13 1.20 -16.54 -20.61
N SER A 14 0.32 -17.19 -21.36
CA SER A 14 0.26 -17.08 -22.83
C SER A 14 -0.64 -15.96 -23.36
N LEU A 15 -1.38 -15.27 -22.50
CA LEU A 15 -2.12 -14.06 -22.88
C LEU A 15 -1.12 -12.92 -23.10
N ASN A 16 -0.89 -12.57 -24.37
CA ASN A 16 -0.06 -11.43 -24.77
C ASN A 16 -0.65 -10.15 -24.15
N ALA A 17 -0.15 -9.80 -22.98
CA ALA A 17 -0.52 -8.56 -22.32
C ALA A 17 0.10 -7.41 -23.11
N SER A 18 -0.71 -6.54 -23.69
CA SER A 18 -0.29 -5.28 -24.32
C SER A 18 0.11 -4.24 -23.26
N ALA A 19 0.90 -4.65 -22.27
CA ALA A 19 1.60 -3.71 -21.40
C ALA A 19 2.89 -3.32 -22.10
N GLN A 20 3.21 -2.04 -22.13
CA GLN A 20 4.48 -1.61 -22.71
C GLN A 20 5.60 -1.99 -21.74
N LYS A 21 6.57 -2.76 -22.23
CA LYS A 21 7.83 -3.02 -21.54
C LYS A 21 8.54 -1.67 -21.32
N ASP A 22 9.22 -1.52 -20.20
CA ASP A 22 9.95 -0.32 -19.76
C ASP A 22 9.07 0.94 -19.53
N GLU A 23 7.74 0.76 -19.49
CA GLU A 23 6.81 1.85 -19.18
C GLU A 23 6.95 2.26 -17.70
N GLN A 24 7.09 3.56 -17.50
CA GLN A 24 7.17 4.18 -16.17
C GLN A 24 5.91 4.98 -15.89
N ASN A 25 5.41 4.90 -14.68
CA ASN A 25 4.21 5.61 -14.26
C ASN A 25 4.42 6.24 -12.90
N ILE A 26 3.82 7.40 -12.71
CA ILE A 26 3.65 8.03 -11.41
C ILE A 26 2.16 8.10 -11.07
N GLY A 27 1.81 8.05 -9.80
CA GLY A 27 0.41 8.09 -9.41
C GLY A 27 0.20 8.64 -8.02
N ALA A 28 -1.06 8.95 -7.75
CA ALA A 28 -1.55 9.30 -6.42
C ALA A 28 -2.83 8.52 -6.14
N HIS A 29 -3.06 8.22 -4.88
CA HIS A 29 -4.24 7.48 -4.45
C HIS A 29 -4.70 7.90 -3.06
N VAL A 30 -5.96 7.66 -2.80
CA VAL A 30 -6.55 7.69 -1.47
C VAL A 30 -6.71 6.25 -0.99
N LEU A 31 -6.61 6.06 0.32
CA LEU A 31 -6.66 4.74 0.92
C LEU A 31 -7.38 4.77 2.26
N TYR A 32 -7.86 3.62 2.68
CA TYR A 32 -8.53 3.40 3.95
C TYR A 32 -7.95 2.15 4.62
N GLY A 33 -7.39 2.34 5.81
CA GLY A 33 -6.94 1.26 6.68
C GLY A 33 -8.08 0.81 7.59
N THR A 34 -8.43 -0.47 7.55
CA THR A 34 -9.63 -0.97 8.23
C THR A 34 -9.44 -1.12 9.74
N ASP A 35 -8.23 -1.38 10.21
CA ASP A 35 -7.95 -1.61 11.61
C ASP A 35 -7.95 -0.30 12.41
N ALA A 36 -7.13 0.64 12.01
CA ALA A 36 -7.09 1.98 12.60
C ALA A 36 -8.23 2.90 12.13
N LYS A 37 -9.10 2.45 11.22
CA LYS A 37 -10.24 3.21 10.65
C LYS A 37 -9.84 4.59 10.17
N ASN A 38 -8.68 4.71 9.57
CA ASN A 38 -8.12 5.95 9.11
C ASN A 38 -8.06 6.06 7.59
N ILE A 39 -8.28 7.27 7.11
CA ILE A 39 -8.10 7.62 5.70
C ILE A 39 -6.66 8.07 5.52
N GLY A 40 -6.07 7.71 4.38
CA GLY A 40 -4.76 8.15 3.98
C GLY A 40 -4.71 8.57 2.52
N PHE A 41 -3.57 9.08 2.14
CA PHE A 41 -3.23 9.40 0.76
C PHE A 41 -1.78 8.99 0.51
N GLY A 42 -1.49 8.63 -0.71
CA GLY A 42 -0.16 8.19 -1.08
C GLY A 42 0.22 8.56 -2.50
N VAL A 43 1.52 8.43 -2.74
CA VAL A 43 2.11 8.55 -4.06
C VAL A 43 2.80 7.25 -4.42
N LYS A 44 2.79 6.92 -5.71
CA LYS A 44 3.39 5.69 -6.20
C LYS A 44 4.19 5.92 -7.48
N TYR A 45 5.26 5.16 -7.59
CA TYR A 45 6.03 5.01 -8.80
C TYR A 45 5.96 3.55 -9.25
N GLN A 46 5.71 3.33 -10.54
CA GLN A 46 5.57 2.01 -11.13
C GLN A 46 6.51 1.88 -12.33
N HIS A 47 7.19 0.75 -12.43
CA HIS A 47 8.02 0.39 -13.56
C HIS A 47 7.68 -1.00 -14.07
N ASN A 48 7.29 -1.09 -15.34
CA ASN A 48 7.00 -2.35 -16.01
C ASN A 48 8.31 -3.00 -16.48
N ILE A 49 8.81 -4.00 -15.74
CA ILE A 49 10.02 -4.76 -16.12
C ILE A 49 9.77 -5.58 -17.38
N THR A 50 8.58 -6.15 -17.46
CA THR A 50 8.12 -6.93 -18.61
C THR A 50 6.68 -6.54 -18.93
N TYR A 51 6.12 -7.15 -19.98
CA TYR A 51 4.70 -6.97 -20.32
C TYR A 51 3.74 -7.40 -19.20
N ALA A 52 4.16 -8.31 -18.33
CA ALA A 52 3.35 -8.88 -17.27
C ALA A 52 3.85 -8.52 -15.86
N ILE A 53 5.11 -8.19 -15.68
CA ILE A 53 5.70 -7.94 -14.37
C ILE A 53 5.96 -6.45 -14.18
N ARG A 54 5.42 -5.90 -13.11
CA ARG A 54 5.60 -4.50 -12.69
C ARG A 54 6.14 -4.46 -11.26
N LEU A 55 7.10 -3.59 -11.02
CA LEU A 55 7.49 -3.16 -9.69
C LEU A 55 6.81 -1.84 -9.35
N GLU A 56 6.45 -1.69 -8.08
CA GLU A 56 5.85 -0.48 -7.55
C GLU A 56 6.53 -0.09 -6.25
N ALA A 57 6.88 1.19 -6.12
CA ALA A 57 7.29 1.82 -4.87
C ALA A 57 6.19 2.81 -4.45
N VAL A 58 5.78 2.77 -3.19
CA VAL A 58 4.66 3.56 -2.65
C VAL A 58 5.07 4.19 -1.34
N GLY A 59 4.69 5.45 -1.13
CA GLY A 59 4.71 6.11 0.17
C GLY A 59 3.30 6.54 0.54
N ASP A 60 2.82 6.08 1.68
CA ASP A 60 1.47 6.32 2.18
C ASP A 60 1.51 7.08 3.51
N TYR A 61 0.63 8.05 3.66
CA TYR A 61 0.43 8.80 4.90
C TYR A 61 -1.03 8.70 5.32
N TYR A 62 -1.25 8.24 6.53
CA TYR A 62 -2.58 8.11 7.13
C TYR A 62 -2.86 9.28 8.05
N LEU A 63 -4.01 9.90 7.83
CA LEU A 63 -4.46 11.01 8.65
C LEU A 63 -4.69 10.56 10.09
N LYS A 64 -4.48 11.48 11.01
CA LYS A 64 -4.67 11.23 12.43
C LYS A 64 -6.11 10.79 12.72
N SER A 65 -6.26 9.64 13.36
CA SER A 65 -7.52 9.10 13.85
C SER A 65 -7.32 8.57 15.27
N ASP A 66 -8.13 9.01 16.22
CA ASP A 66 -8.07 8.61 17.63
C ASP A 66 -6.66 8.73 18.26
N GLY A 67 -5.94 9.80 17.91
CA GLY A 67 -4.57 10.02 18.35
C GLY A 67 -3.50 9.24 17.56
N PHE A 68 -3.89 8.35 16.65
CA PHE A 68 -3.02 7.48 15.88
C PHE A 68 -2.69 8.09 14.51
N THR A 69 -1.40 8.18 14.20
CA THR A 69 -0.88 8.63 12.90
C THR A 69 0.07 7.55 12.37
N MET A 70 0.05 7.29 11.07
CA MET A 70 0.87 6.26 10.46
C MET A 70 1.43 6.75 9.12
N PHE A 71 2.65 6.34 8.84
CA PHE A 71 3.32 6.50 7.55
C PHE A 71 3.91 5.16 7.15
N ASP A 72 3.75 4.77 5.91
CA ASP A 72 4.40 3.57 5.41
C ASP A 72 5.09 3.76 4.05
N VAL A 73 6.09 2.92 3.82
CA VAL A 73 6.75 2.76 2.53
C VAL A 73 6.61 1.32 2.10
N ASN A 74 6.18 1.12 0.87
CA ASN A 74 5.92 -0.20 0.33
C ASN A 74 6.72 -0.42 -0.95
N VAL A 75 7.20 -1.65 -1.15
CA VAL A 75 7.73 -2.12 -2.43
C VAL A 75 6.94 -3.38 -2.81
N ASN A 76 6.23 -3.32 -3.93
CA ASN A 76 5.33 -4.36 -4.38
C ASN A 76 5.73 -4.89 -5.76
N GLY A 77 5.57 -6.17 -5.98
CA GLY A 77 5.59 -6.82 -7.29
C GLY A 77 4.16 -7.14 -7.73
N HIS A 78 3.83 -6.79 -8.95
CA HIS A 78 2.53 -7.07 -9.56
C HIS A 78 2.69 -8.00 -10.75
N TYR A 79 1.75 -8.91 -10.94
CA TYR A 79 1.61 -9.68 -12.17
C TYR A 79 0.36 -9.22 -12.92
N LEU A 80 0.56 -8.48 -14.02
CA LEU A 80 -0.50 -7.86 -14.81
C LEU A 80 -1.08 -8.85 -15.80
N PHE A 81 -2.39 -9.02 -15.84
CA PHE A 81 -3.08 -9.77 -16.87
C PHE A 81 -4.31 -9.01 -17.39
N PRO A 82 -4.48 -8.91 -18.70
CA PRO A 82 -5.64 -8.27 -19.30
C PRO A 82 -6.87 -9.15 -19.07
N ILE A 83 -7.95 -8.55 -18.60
CA ILE A 83 -9.26 -9.21 -18.46
C ILE A 83 -10.28 -8.66 -19.43
N ALA A 84 -10.03 -7.47 -20.00
CA ALA A 84 -10.78 -6.85 -21.08
C ALA A 84 -9.88 -5.82 -21.81
N ASP A 85 -10.36 -5.26 -22.91
CA ASP A 85 -9.63 -4.35 -23.80
C ASP A 85 -8.83 -3.23 -23.07
N LYS A 86 -9.43 -2.61 -22.07
CA LYS A 86 -8.84 -1.50 -21.31
C LYS A 86 -8.67 -1.83 -19.83
N VAL A 87 -8.91 -3.09 -19.45
CA VAL A 87 -8.95 -3.52 -18.05
C VAL A 87 -7.87 -4.55 -17.81
N LYS A 88 -7.01 -4.30 -16.83
CA LYS A 88 -6.03 -5.26 -16.31
C LYS A 88 -6.31 -5.53 -14.84
N ALA A 89 -6.23 -6.77 -14.44
CA ALA A 89 -6.19 -7.18 -13.04
C ALA A 89 -4.76 -7.59 -12.67
N TYR A 90 -4.46 -7.57 -11.38
CA TYR A 90 -3.16 -8.02 -10.90
C TYR A 90 -3.23 -8.49 -9.44
N PRO A 91 -2.66 -9.64 -9.11
CA PRO A 91 -2.21 -9.94 -7.76
C PRO A 91 -0.97 -9.11 -7.44
N LEU A 92 -0.79 -8.80 -6.19
CA LEU A 92 0.40 -8.15 -5.66
C LEU A 92 0.97 -8.92 -4.47
N VAL A 93 2.28 -8.88 -4.36
CA VAL A 93 3.02 -9.29 -3.17
C VAL A 93 4.12 -8.25 -2.93
N GLY A 94 4.45 -7.99 -1.68
CA GLY A 94 5.47 -6.98 -1.37
C GLY A 94 5.89 -6.98 0.07
N ILE A 95 6.73 -6.00 0.37
CA ILE A 95 7.19 -5.68 1.72
C ILE A 95 6.75 -4.28 2.07
N ASN A 96 6.52 -4.04 3.34
CA ASN A 96 6.25 -2.71 3.88
C ASN A 96 7.19 -2.40 5.04
N TYR A 97 7.47 -1.12 5.22
CA TYR A 97 8.02 -0.54 6.42
C TYR A 97 7.02 0.49 6.92
N THR A 98 6.48 0.27 8.09
CA THR A 98 5.45 1.12 8.70
C THR A 98 6.03 1.77 9.95
N HIS A 99 5.85 3.08 10.05
CA HIS A 99 6.12 3.86 11.24
C HIS A 99 4.81 4.46 11.74
N TRP A 100 4.51 4.25 13.01
CA TRP A 100 3.31 4.80 13.63
C TRP A 100 3.62 5.55 14.93
N LYS A 101 2.74 6.47 15.25
CA LYS A 101 2.78 7.30 16.43
C LYS A 101 1.39 7.36 17.04
N GLN A 102 1.30 7.17 18.33
CA GLN A 102 0.09 7.36 19.12
C GLN A 102 0.33 8.47 20.14
N ASP A 103 -0.43 9.56 20.02
CA ASP A 103 -0.41 10.66 20.95
C ASP A 103 -1.37 10.40 22.11
N GLY A 104 -1.04 10.91 23.31
CA GLY A 104 -1.90 10.84 24.48
C GLY A 104 -1.99 9.44 25.11
N PHE A 105 -0.98 8.59 24.91
CA PHE A 105 -0.88 7.33 25.61
C PHE A 105 -0.77 7.50 27.14
N VAL A 106 -0.14 8.61 27.55
CA VAL A 106 -0.12 9.05 28.96
C VAL A 106 -0.81 10.42 29.03
N THR A 107 -1.85 10.52 29.86
CA THR A 107 -2.50 11.79 30.21
C THR A 107 -1.87 12.33 31.48
N PHE A 108 -1.41 13.58 31.44
CA PHE A 108 -0.84 14.26 32.58
C PHE A 108 -1.89 15.14 33.24
N ASP A 109 -2.07 15.03 34.54
CA ASP A 109 -3.01 15.85 35.30
C ASP A 109 -2.44 17.22 35.70
N SER A 110 -1.11 17.39 35.55
CA SER A 110 -0.41 18.66 35.80
C SER A 110 0.84 18.82 34.95
N GLU A 111 1.29 20.07 34.74
CA GLU A 111 2.55 20.35 34.04
C GLU A 111 3.77 19.76 34.76
N GLU A 112 3.74 19.71 36.12
CA GLU A 112 4.80 19.10 36.93
C GLU A 112 4.96 17.60 36.65
N GLN A 113 3.83 16.86 36.45
CA GLN A 113 3.87 15.44 36.08
C GLN A 113 4.44 15.25 34.67
N LYS A 114 4.13 16.17 33.77
CA LYS A 114 4.63 16.15 32.40
C LYS A 114 6.14 16.40 32.36
N GLU A 115 6.63 17.42 33.09
CA GLU A 115 8.04 17.71 33.20
C GLU A 115 8.81 16.55 33.85
N TRP A 116 8.26 15.96 34.95
CA TRP A 116 8.87 14.81 35.60
C TRP A 116 8.98 13.61 34.66
N TRP A 117 7.92 13.32 33.87
CA TRP A 117 7.90 12.25 32.89
C TRP A 117 8.92 12.47 31.77
N TYR A 118 8.98 13.69 31.25
CA TYR A 118 9.94 14.09 30.23
C TYR A 118 11.39 13.94 30.71
N GLU A 119 11.67 14.26 31.94
CA GLU A 119 13.00 14.15 32.55
C GLU A 119 13.43 12.68 32.77
N HIS A 120 12.47 11.77 33.04
CA HIS A 120 12.77 10.37 33.39
C HIS A 120 12.59 9.40 32.22
N ASP A 121 11.67 9.64 31.31
CA ASP A 121 11.34 8.78 30.16
C ASP A 121 11.72 9.40 28.81
N GLY A 122 11.97 10.70 28.76
CA GLY A 122 12.39 11.43 27.56
C GLY A 122 11.31 11.55 26.49
N SER A 123 10.05 11.30 26.82
CA SER A 123 8.92 11.35 25.91
C SER A 123 7.78 12.24 26.40
N ASP A 124 7.05 12.85 25.49
CA ASP A 124 5.84 13.65 25.78
C ASP A 124 4.59 12.78 26.02
N GLY A 125 4.76 11.53 26.51
CA GLY A 125 3.67 10.56 26.63
C GLY A 125 3.21 10.00 25.29
N GLU A 126 4.05 10.08 24.27
CA GLU A 126 3.81 9.53 22.94
C GLU A 126 4.39 8.11 22.85
N MET A 127 3.66 7.21 22.22
CA MET A 127 4.18 5.88 21.85
C MET A 127 4.49 5.90 20.36
N LYS A 128 5.69 5.46 19.99
CA LYS A 128 6.18 5.34 18.60
C LYS A 128 6.78 3.97 18.38
N ASP A 129 6.51 3.37 17.26
CA ASP A 129 7.15 2.12 16.85
C ASP A 129 7.27 2.02 15.34
N SER A 130 8.12 1.12 14.89
CA SER A 130 8.34 0.86 13.47
C SER A 130 8.42 -0.64 13.23
N SER A 131 7.83 -1.08 12.15
CA SER A 131 7.77 -2.50 11.81
C SER A 131 7.99 -2.75 10.33
N LEU A 132 8.65 -3.85 10.05
CA LEU A 132 8.69 -4.44 8.72
C LEU A 132 7.58 -5.49 8.61
N GLY A 133 6.93 -5.54 7.46
CA GLY A 133 5.85 -6.47 7.20
C GLY A 133 5.77 -6.89 5.74
N LEU A 134 4.75 -7.68 5.45
CA LEU A 134 4.46 -8.21 4.12
C LEU A 134 3.13 -7.67 3.61
N ASN A 135 3.06 -7.47 2.31
CA ASN A 135 1.84 -7.14 1.58
C ASN A 135 1.42 -8.32 0.72
N ILE A 136 0.15 -8.64 0.75
CA ILE A 136 -0.49 -9.55 -0.19
C ILE A 136 -1.85 -8.99 -0.60
N GLY A 137 -2.16 -9.01 -1.88
CA GLY A 137 -3.42 -8.45 -2.33
C GLY A 137 -3.60 -8.52 -3.83
N GLY A 138 -4.35 -7.58 -4.35
CA GLY A 138 -4.56 -7.45 -5.78
C GLY A 138 -5.33 -6.19 -6.11
N GLY A 139 -5.38 -5.89 -7.39
CA GLY A 139 -6.07 -4.72 -7.87
C GLY A 139 -6.58 -4.88 -9.29
N ILE A 140 -7.32 -3.89 -9.69
CA ILE A 140 -7.82 -3.72 -11.04
C ILE A 140 -7.50 -2.31 -11.51
N GLN A 141 -7.12 -2.17 -12.77
CA GLN A 141 -6.88 -0.89 -13.40
C GLN A 141 -7.63 -0.78 -14.71
N TYR A 142 -8.14 0.40 -14.99
CA TYR A 142 -8.82 0.77 -16.22
C TYR A 142 -8.06 1.88 -16.93
N GLN A 143 -7.79 1.72 -18.22
CA GLN A 143 -7.11 2.72 -19.03
C GLN A 143 -8.13 3.73 -19.57
N LEU A 144 -8.09 4.94 -19.02
CA LEU A 144 -8.97 6.05 -19.45
C LEU A 144 -8.49 6.64 -20.77
N THR A 145 -7.17 6.93 -20.86
CA THR A 145 -6.50 7.45 -22.04
C THR A 145 -5.17 6.72 -22.22
N ASP A 146 -4.41 7.02 -23.26
CA ASP A 146 -3.09 6.41 -23.48
C ASP A 146 -2.11 6.70 -22.32
N LYS A 147 -2.35 7.77 -21.57
CA LYS A 147 -1.48 8.21 -20.47
C LYS A 147 -2.08 8.09 -19.08
N ILE A 148 -3.40 7.96 -18.96
CA ILE A 148 -4.07 8.03 -17.65
C ILE A 148 -4.79 6.71 -17.39
N ARG A 149 -4.56 6.15 -16.21
CA ARG A 149 -5.26 4.98 -15.68
C ARG A 149 -5.88 5.31 -14.33
N ILE A 150 -7.05 4.75 -14.08
CA ILE A 150 -7.65 4.67 -12.75
C ILE A 150 -7.50 3.24 -12.23
N GLY A 151 -7.36 3.08 -10.93
CA GLY A 151 -7.24 1.77 -10.33
C GLY A 151 -7.85 1.70 -8.94
N ALA A 152 -8.24 0.49 -8.56
CA ALA A 152 -8.62 0.14 -7.21
C ALA A 152 -7.79 -1.06 -6.76
N GLU A 153 -7.42 -1.07 -5.49
CA GLU A 153 -6.54 -2.06 -4.89
C GLU A 153 -7.04 -2.45 -3.51
N LEU A 154 -6.94 -3.71 -3.20
CA LEU A 154 -7.16 -4.28 -1.88
C LEU A 154 -5.90 -5.05 -1.51
N LYS A 155 -5.27 -4.69 -0.41
CA LYS A 155 -4.11 -5.40 0.14
C LYS A 155 -4.30 -5.71 1.61
N TYR A 156 -3.76 -6.83 2.05
CA TYR A 156 -3.58 -7.17 3.45
C TYR A 156 -2.12 -6.89 3.81
N GLN A 157 -1.93 -6.08 4.81
CA GLN A 157 -0.64 -5.67 5.35
C GLN A 157 -0.42 -6.36 6.68
N THR A 158 0.66 -7.13 6.80
CA THR A 158 1.10 -7.62 8.11
C THR A 158 2.04 -6.56 8.70
N ILE A 159 1.76 -6.16 9.93
CA ILE A 159 2.58 -5.25 10.71
C ILE A 159 2.74 -5.89 12.07
N SER A 160 3.95 -5.85 12.66
CA SER A 160 4.16 -6.46 13.98
C SER A 160 3.18 -5.89 15.00
N GLY A 161 2.30 -6.74 15.53
CA GLY A 161 1.27 -6.37 16.50
C GLY A 161 -0.06 -5.84 15.94
N ALA A 162 -0.13 -5.49 14.63
CA ALA A 162 -1.37 -5.00 14.02
C ALA A 162 -1.41 -5.35 12.52
N ASN A 163 -2.27 -6.28 12.15
CA ASN A 163 -2.52 -6.60 10.74
C ASN A 163 -3.72 -5.80 10.25
N THR A 164 -3.63 -5.24 9.05
CA THR A 164 -4.71 -4.41 8.50
C THR A 164 -5.03 -4.75 7.05
N ALA A 165 -6.28 -4.65 6.68
CA ALA A 165 -6.68 -4.59 5.29
C ALA A 165 -6.70 -3.12 4.85
N VAL A 166 -6.13 -2.84 3.68
CA VAL A 166 -6.07 -1.51 3.09
C VAL A 166 -6.78 -1.53 1.75
N ILE A 167 -7.76 -0.65 1.61
CA ILE A 167 -8.50 -0.44 0.37
C ILE A 167 -8.05 0.90 -0.21
N GLY A 168 -7.66 0.93 -1.47
CA GLY A 168 -7.20 2.14 -2.14
C GLY A 168 -7.82 2.33 -3.51
N ALA A 169 -7.93 3.59 -3.93
CA ALA A 169 -8.28 3.96 -5.29
C ALA A 169 -7.49 5.19 -5.73
N GLY A 170 -7.08 5.22 -6.99
CA GLY A 170 -6.23 6.32 -7.44
C GLY A 170 -6.06 6.39 -8.95
N LEU A 171 -5.21 7.32 -9.33
CA LEU A 171 -4.84 7.62 -10.69
C LEU A 171 -3.34 7.38 -10.90
N THR A 172 -2.96 6.87 -12.06
CA THR A 172 -1.58 6.79 -12.52
C THR A 172 -1.45 7.45 -13.88
N PHE A 173 -0.32 8.11 -14.07
CA PHE A 173 0.06 8.81 -15.28
C PHE A 173 1.33 8.18 -15.87
N THR A 174 1.30 7.84 -17.15
CA THR A 174 2.47 7.32 -17.90
C THR A 174 3.39 8.47 -18.30
N LEU A 175 4.67 8.32 -17.97
CA LEU A 175 5.74 9.30 -18.25
C LEU A 175 6.21 9.29 -19.70
#